data_83c2c194bf4ab9ab7fbd4e07745a6b50
#
_entry.id   83c2c194bf4ab9ab7fbd4e07745a6b50
#
_cell.length_a   1.000
_cell.length_b   1.000
_cell.length_c   1.000
_cell.angle_alpha   90.00
_cell.angle_beta   90.00
_cell.angle_gamma   90.00
#
_symmetry.space_group_name_H-M   'P 1'
#
loop_
_entity.id
_entity.type
_entity.pdbx_description
1 polymer ?
#
loop_
_entity_poly.entity_id
_entity_poly.type
_entity_poly.pdbx_seq_one_letter_code
_entity_poly.pdbx_strand_id
1 'polypeptide(L)'
;MRGHDPVGHGPVRYGPQMPGDGLPVLPELSAVLAAAAGRVREEPAGGATALLDAASGYWDRRGLPAGPGHLAAAPGPGALLLALTAALGGDVLVPRPCAAWWAPYARLLGRPVFHVPTPAESGGVPDPYALLETVRRVRAEGGEPRLLVLSVADDPTGTVAPPELLHETVEAAVGEGLHLVSDETWRDTLHDPHATVLLSPAEMLPENVTVVTDLAGALLPPGWPAAVARFPASAAGDGLHARVLDVLTALGARVAAPVAAAAGYALGEPEPVTTRRSAAVRLHASVAAAVHAAVVAAGATARPPQAGRHLYADLGPLRDALGAEGVGDAQELEDFLTARLGMPAPGGHRFGDDLPALRVRIGTGPLVAADSEARGAECLASPEPLELPHVQRALTGLTSVFDGLRDAQRGEPPR
;
A
#
# COMPACT_ATOMS: atom_id res chain seq x y z
N MET A 1 40.01 -1.85 -28.18
CA MET A 1 38.55 -1.85 -28.36
C MET A 1 37.99 -3.00 -27.53
N ARG A 2 37.52 -2.74 -26.33
CA ARG A 2 36.75 -3.70 -25.52
C ARG A 2 35.28 -3.31 -25.68
N GLY A 3 34.51 -4.24 -26.27
CA GLY A 3 33.09 -4.06 -26.50
C GLY A 3 32.36 -3.87 -25.15
N HIS A 4 31.57 -2.82 -25.05
CA HIS A 4 30.57 -2.66 -24.04
C HIS A 4 29.44 -3.64 -24.41
N ASP A 5 29.27 -4.70 -23.63
CA ASP A 5 28.06 -5.48 -23.68
C ASP A 5 26.92 -4.57 -23.13
N PRO A 6 25.81 -4.40 -23.87
CA PRO A 6 24.68 -3.69 -23.34
C PRO A 6 24.12 -4.52 -22.17
N VAL A 7 24.13 -3.94 -20.98
CA VAL A 7 23.45 -4.51 -19.82
C VAL A 7 21.99 -4.75 -20.24
N GLY A 8 21.65 -6.02 -20.45
CA GLY A 8 20.29 -6.41 -20.81
C GLY A 8 19.36 -6.05 -19.67
N HIS A 9 18.49 -5.09 -19.90
CA HIS A 9 17.40 -4.78 -18.98
C HIS A 9 16.55 -6.06 -18.84
N GLY A 10 16.59 -6.67 -17.66
CA GLY A 10 15.71 -7.77 -17.32
C GLY A 10 14.25 -7.34 -17.49
N PRO A 11 13.31 -8.29 -17.66
CA PRO A 11 11.91 -7.94 -17.85
C PRO A 11 11.44 -7.04 -16.70
N VAL A 12 10.85 -5.89 -17.05
CA VAL A 12 10.27 -4.96 -16.08
C VAL A 12 9.30 -5.74 -15.19
N ARG A 13 9.65 -5.95 -13.94
CA ARG A 13 8.77 -6.58 -12.96
C ARG A 13 7.70 -5.55 -12.58
N TYR A 14 6.51 -5.70 -13.13
CA TYR A 14 5.38 -4.85 -12.80
C TYR A 14 4.98 -5.03 -11.34
N GLY A 15 4.94 -3.91 -10.64
CA GLY A 15 4.48 -3.78 -9.27
C GLY A 15 5.49 -4.26 -8.23
N PRO A 16 5.99 -3.37 -7.37
CA PRO A 16 6.72 -3.81 -6.19
C PRO A 16 5.75 -4.59 -5.32
N GLN A 17 6.24 -5.70 -4.79
CA GLN A 17 5.51 -6.45 -3.79
C GLN A 17 5.21 -5.55 -2.59
N MET A 18 4.10 -5.84 -1.88
CA MET A 18 3.82 -5.21 -0.60
C MET A 18 5.05 -5.35 0.31
N PRO A 19 5.48 -4.29 1.02
CA PRO A 19 6.60 -4.40 1.94
C PRO A 19 6.32 -5.49 2.97
N GLY A 20 7.18 -6.50 3.04
CA GLY A 20 7.13 -7.51 4.10
C GLY A 20 7.30 -6.82 5.46
N ASP A 21 6.68 -7.39 6.49
CA ASP A 21 6.84 -6.87 7.86
C ASP A 21 8.12 -7.38 8.54
N GLY A 22 8.76 -8.39 7.96
CA GLY A 22 9.95 -9.00 8.53
C GLY A 22 9.67 -9.80 9.80
N LEU A 23 8.42 -10.08 10.11
CA LEU A 23 8.01 -10.65 11.39
C LEU A 23 7.50 -12.07 11.20
N PRO A 24 7.71 -12.96 12.20
CA PRO A 24 7.21 -14.33 12.13
C PRO A 24 5.68 -14.36 12.14
N VAL A 25 5.10 -15.38 11.55
CA VAL A 25 3.65 -15.60 11.59
C VAL A 25 3.20 -15.81 13.03
N LEU A 26 2.07 -15.22 13.41
CA LEU A 26 1.46 -15.43 14.73
C LEU A 26 1.10 -16.92 14.88
N PRO A 27 1.53 -17.62 15.97
CA PRO A 27 1.31 -19.05 16.15
C PRO A 27 -0.16 -19.46 16.06
N GLU A 28 -1.07 -18.65 16.57
CA GLU A 28 -2.52 -18.90 16.54
C GLU A 28 -3.06 -18.88 15.09
N LEU A 29 -2.57 -17.97 14.26
CA LEU A 29 -2.92 -17.97 12.82
C LEU A 29 -2.42 -19.23 12.12
N SER A 30 -1.17 -19.63 12.40
CA SER A 30 -0.61 -20.87 11.86
C SER A 30 -1.42 -22.11 12.31
N ALA A 31 -1.85 -22.16 13.56
CA ALA A 31 -2.68 -23.23 14.10
C ALA A 31 -4.05 -23.31 13.42
N VAL A 32 -4.71 -22.16 13.22
CA VAL A 32 -6.01 -22.06 12.52
C VAL A 32 -5.87 -22.51 11.08
N LEU A 33 -4.84 -22.04 10.37
CA LEU A 33 -4.55 -22.43 8.99
C LEU A 33 -4.31 -23.95 8.89
N ALA A 34 -3.47 -24.51 9.76
CA ALA A 34 -3.16 -25.94 9.79
C ALA A 34 -4.41 -26.80 10.08
N ALA A 35 -5.27 -26.37 11.00
CA ALA A 35 -6.52 -27.04 11.31
C ALA A 35 -7.52 -27.03 10.11
N ALA A 36 -7.43 -26.03 9.26
CA ALA A 36 -8.26 -25.91 8.06
C ALA A 36 -7.62 -26.54 6.79
N ALA A 37 -6.36 -26.99 6.85
CA ALA A 37 -5.64 -27.53 5.68
C ALA A 37 -6.30 -28.76 5.03
N GLY A 38 -7.04 -29.54 5.81
CA GLY A 38 -7.80 -30.71 5.32
C GLY A 38 -9.17 -30.39 4.71
N ARG A 39 -9.57 -29.14 4.60
CA ARG A 39 -10.85 -28.77 3.99
C ARG A 39 -10.81 -28.99 2.49
N VAL A 40 -11.64 -29.89 1.98
CA VAL A 40 -11.70 -30.23 0.56
C VAL A 40 -12.75 -29.41 -0.21
N ARG A 41 -13.62 -28.69 0.48
CA ARG A 41 -14.63 -27.83 -0.15
C ARG A 41 -14.00 -26.49 -0.51
N GLU A 42 -14.19 -26.10 -1.77
CA GLU A 42 -13.80 -24.77 -2.23
C GLU A 42 -14.63 -23.67 -1.55
N GLU A 43 -13.98 -22.55 -1.23
CA GLU A 43 -14.68 -21.33 -0.86
C GLU A 43 -15.43 -20.76 -2.10
N PRO A 44 -16.62 -20.19 -1.92
CA PRO A 44 -17.29 -19.50 -3.01
C PRO A 44 -16.51 -18.25 -3.45
N ALA A 45 -16.65 -17.84 -4.70
CA ALA A 45 -16.21 -16.52 -5.13
C ALA A 45 -16.96 -15.46 -4.32
N GLY A 46 -16.23 -14.46 -3.86
CA GLY A 46 -16.77 -13.45 -2.94
C GLY A 46 -16.72 -13.82 -1.46
N GLY A 47 -16.33 -15.07 -1.11
CA GLY A 47 -16.14 -15.52 0.27
C GLY A 47 -17.35 -16.27 0.83
N ALA A 48 -17.11 -17.22 1.75
CA ALA A 48 -18.16 -17.92 2.47
C ALA A 48 -18.68 -17.09 3.65
N THR A 49 -19.89 -17.41 4.11
CA THR A 49 -20.61 -16.69 5.19
C THR A 49 -19.74 -16.45 6.42
N ALA A 50 -18.99 -17.45 6.91
CA ALA A 50 -18.17 -17.28 8.10
C ALA A 50 -17.06 -16.20 7.94
N LEU A 51 -16.46 -16.08 6.75
CA LEU A 51 -15.49 -15.03 6.46
C LEU A 51 -16.17 -13.67 6.34
N LEU A 52 -17.31 -13.61 5.69
CA LEU A 52 -18.07 -12.36 5.52
C LEU A 52 -18.68 -11.86 6.85
N ASP A 53 -19.12 -12.76 7.74
CA ASP A 53 -19.57 -12.39 9.10
C ASP A 53 -18.41 -11.80 9.92
N ALA A 54 -17.22 -12.38 9.83
CA ALA A 54 -16.03 -11.83 10.47
C ALA A 54 -15.64 -10.46 9.90
N ALA A 55 -15.74 -10.29 8.57
CA ALA A 55 -15.50 -9.01 7.91
C ALA A 55 -16.56 -7.96 8.29
N SER A 56 -17.84 -8.36 8.45
CA SER A 56 -18.90 -7.49 8.96
C SER A 56 -18.54 -6.94 10.35
N GLY A 57 -18.18 -7.82 11.29
CA GLY A 57 -17.76 -7.39 12.61
C GLY A 57 -16.50 -6.51 12.61
N TYR A 58 -15.58 -6.76 11.70
CA TYR A 58 -14.40 -5.90 11.51
C TYR A 58 -14.79 -4.47 11.10
N TRP A 59 -15.68 -4.31 10.14
CA TRP A 59 -16.14 -2.99 9.70
C TRP A 59 -17.03 -2.29 10.73
N ASP A 60 -17.88 -3.05 11.46
CA ASP A 60 -18.70 -2.50 12.54
C ASP A 60 -17.85 -1.84 13.63
N ARG A 61 -16.74 -2.48 14.02
CA ARG A 61 -15.80 -1.91 15.00
C ARG A 61 -15.10 -0.64 14.53
N ARG A 62 -15.13 -0.37 13.22
CA ARG A 62 -14.52 0.83 12.59
C ARG A 62 -15.53 1.90 12.21
N GLY A 63 -16.80 1.74 12.68
CA GLY A 63 -17.85 2.70 12.37
C GLY A 63 -18.37 2.64 10.93
N LEU A 64 -18.06 1.55 10.20
CA LEU A 64 -18.49 1.32 8.83
C LEU A 64 -19.40 0.09 8.72
N PRO A 65 -20.57 0.08 9.38
CA PRO A 65 -21.41 -1.10 9.41
C PRO A 65 -21.79 -1.59 8.02
N ALA A 66 -21.73 -2.89 7.82
CA ALA A 66 -22.13 -3.54 6.59
C ALA A 66 -22.56 -4.97 6.86
N GLY A 67 -23.78 -5.33 6.44
CA GLY A 67 -24.21 -6.73 6.48
C GLY A 67 -23.40 -7.59 5.49
N PRO A 68 -23.35 -8.92 5.71
CA PRO A 68 -22.60 -9.85 4.83
C PRO A 68 -22.98 -9.75 3.34
N GLY A 69 -24.22 -9.35 3.03
CA GLY A 69 -24.71 -9.13 1.67
C GLY A 69 -24.07 -7.93 0.93
N HIS A 70 -23.36 -7.06 1.64
CA HIS A 70 -22.63 -5.91 1.07
C HIS A 70 -21.11 -6.10 1.17
N LEU A 71 -20.66 -7.33 1.36
CA LEU A 71 -19.25 -7.67 1.50
C LEU A 71 -18.80 -8.67 0.45
N ALA A 72 -17.55 -8.60 0.05
CA ALA A 72 -16.92 -9.63 -0.77
C ALA A 72 -15.48 -9.86 -0.31
N ALA A 73 -15.02 -11.11 -0.44
CA ALA A 73 -13.63 -11.48 -0.20
C ALA A 73 -13.00 -12.05 -1.48
N ALA A 74 -11.71 -11.79 -1.67
CA ALA A 74 -10.96 -12.26 -2.83
C ALA A 74 -9.50 -12.61 -2.45
N PRO A 75 -8.77 -13.37 -3.30
CA PRO A 75 -7.36 -13.69 -3.07
C PRO A 75 -6.46 -12.48 -3.36
N GLY A 76 -6.56 -11.46 -2.48
CA GLY A 76 -5.84 -10.20 -2.57
C GLY A 76 -6.65 -9.06 -3.21
N PRO A 77 -6.20 -7.81 -2.98
CA PRO A 77 -6.92 -6.60 -3.35
C PRO A 77 -6.97 -6.39 -4.87
N GLY A 78 -5.97 -6.90 -5.60
CA GLY A 78 -5.90 -6.80 -7.05
C GLY A 78 -7.08 -7.45 -7.77
N ALA A 79 -7.55 -8.60 -7.28
CA ALA A 79 -8.73 -9.27 -7.85
C ALA A 79 -10.00 -8.43 -7.62
N LEU A 80 -10.13 -7.76 -6.47
CA LEU A 80 -11.24 -6.86 -6.18
C LEU A 80 -11.21 -5.62 -7.07
N LEU A 81 -10.04 -4.98 -7.21
CA LEU A 81 -9.91 -3.78 -8.05
C LEU A 81 -10.15 -4.11 -9.54
N LEU A 82 -9.64 -5.25 -10.02
CA LEU A 82 -9.92 -5.71 -11.38
C LEU A 82 -11.43 -5.91 -11.59
N ALA A 83 -12.10 -6.57 -10.65
CA ALA A 83 -13.53 -6.82 -10.74
C ALA A 83 -14.36 -5.53 -10.66
N LEU A 84 -13.98 -4.59 -9.77
CA LEU A 84 -14.59 -3.26 -9.68
C LEU A 84 -14.41 -2.47 -10.99
N THR A 85 -13.20 -2.43 -11.52
CA THR A 85 -12.91 -1.73 -12.79
C THR A 85 -13.67 -2.34 -13.95
N ALA A 86 -13.79 -3.66 -14.01
CA ALA A 86 -14.58 -4.35 -15.03
C ALA A 86 -16.08 -4.06 -14.90
N ALA A 87 -16.61 -4.05 -13.67
CA ALA A 87 -18.02 -3.84 -13.38
C ALA A 87 -18.48 -2.38 -13.59
N LEU A 88 -17.63 -1.40 -13.30
CA LEU A 88 -17.91 0.03 -13.45
C LEU A 88 -17.69 0.49 -14.90
N GLY A 89 -16.69 -0.06 -15.58
CA GLY A 89 -16.26 0.42 -16.90
C GLY A 89 -15.62 1.81 -16.84
N GLY A 90 -15.42 2.41 -18.02
CA GLY A 90 -14.83 3.75 -18.16
C GLY A 90 -13.35 3.84 -17.76
N ASP A 91 -12.87 5.06 -17.58
CA ASP A 91 -11.50 5.37 -17.26
C ASP A 91 -11.27 5.47 -15.75
N VAL A 92 -10.03 5.21 -15.34
CA VAL A 92 -9.64 5.20 -13.93
C VAL A 92 -8.77 6.42 -13.61
N LEU A 93 -9.11 7.12 -12.56
CA LEU A 93 -8.31 8.19 -11.98
C LEU A 93 -7.58 7.67 -10.75
N VAL A 94 -6.31 8.02 -10.62
CA VAL A 94 -5.48 7.68 -9.45
C VAL A 94 -4.62 8.88 -9.07
N PRO A 95 -4.29 9.09 -7.78
CA PRO A 95 -3.28 10.06 -7.37
C PRO A 95 -1.93 9.80 -8.02
N ARG A 96 -1.04 10.76 -7.99
CA ARG A 96 0.37 10.59 -8.32
C ARG A 96 1.24 11.25 -7.25
N PRO A 97 2.02 10.44 -6.48
CA PRO A 97 2.16 8.97 -6.57
C PRO A 97 0.93 8.20 -6.07
N CYS A 98 0.88 6.89 -6.34
CA CYS A 98 -0.16 5.98 -5.86
C CYS A 98 0.38 4.57 -5.67
N ALA A 99 -0.39 3.71 -5.01
CA ALA A 99 -0.02 2.30 -4.86
C ALA A 99 0.27 1.64 -6.23
N ALA A 100 1.42 0.98 -6.33
CA ALA A 100 1.94 0.46 -7.59
C ALA A 100 1.04 -0.59 -8.26
N TRP A 101 0.14 -1.22 -7.50
CA TRP A 101 -0.74 -2.26 -8.01
C TRP A 101 -2.05 -1.74 -8.61
N TRP A 102 -2.42 -0.46 -8.45
CA TRP A 102 -3.70 0.05 -8.96
C TRP A 102 -3.73 0.15 -10.49
N ALA A 103 -2.80 0.87 -11.10
CA ALA A 103 -2.77 1.10 -12.53
C ALA A 103 -2.65 -0.18 -13.40
N PRO A 104 -1.86 -1.20 -13.03
CA PRO A 104 -1.73 -2.42 -13.83
C PRO A 104 -3.04 -3.16 -14.06
N TYR A 105 -3.93 -3.21 -13.07
CA TYR A 105 -5.22 -3.92 -13.22
C TYR A 105 -6.19 -3.21 -14.16
N ALA A 106 -6.23 -1.88 -14.16
CA ALA A 106 -7.01 -1.12 -15.13
C ALA A 106 -6.46 -1.30 -16.55
N ARG A 107 -5.14 -1.22 -16.71
CA ARG A 107 -4.47 -1.42 -18.01
C ARG A 107 -4.67 -2.83 -18.56
N LEU A 108 -4.72 -3.86 -17.71
CA LEU A 108 -5.01 -5.23 -18.11
C LEU A 108 -6.40 -5.35 -18.79
N LEU A 109 -7.35 -4.52 -18.36
CA LEU A 109 -8.68 -4.44 -18.96
C LEU A 109 -8.76 -3.47 -20.16
N GLY A 110 -7.61 -2.92 -20.60
CA GLY A 110 -7.58 -1.92 -21.66
C GLY A 110 -8.21 -0.58 -21.24
N ARG A 111 -8.31 -0.31 -19.93
CA ARG A 111 -8.87 0.94 -19.44
C ARG A 111 -7.76 1.97 -19.26
N PRO A 112 -7.91 3.18 -19.82
CA PRO A 112 -7.00 4.29 -19.56
C PRO A 112 -6.91 4.62 -18.07
N VAL A 113 -5.69 4.97 -17.63
CA VAL A 113 -5.42 5.41 -16.26
C VAL A 113 -4.85 6.83 -16.34
N PHE A 114 -5.52 7.75 -15.67
CA PHE A 114 -5.11 9.15 -15.60
C PHE A 114 -4.63 9.47 -14.19
N HIS A 115 -3.43 10.02 -14.12
CA HIS A 115 -2.84 10.43 -12.87
C HIS A 115 -3.26 11.86 -12.52
N VAL A 116 -3.75 12.04 -11.30
CA VAL A 116 -4.07 13.36 -10.73
C VAL A 116 -2.86 13.82 -9.91
N PRO A 117 -2.25 14.98 -10.22
CA PRO A 117 -1.15 15.51 -9.42
C PRO A 117 -1.55 15.66 -7.96
N THR A 118 -0.70 15.15 -7.06
CA THR A 118 -1.00 15.09 -5.63
C THR A 118 0.17 15.69 -4.86
N PRO A 119 -0.02 16.80 -4.14
CA PRO A 119 1.01 17.41 -3.31
C PRO A 119 1.48 16.47 -2.21
N ALA A 120 2.76 16.55 -1.84
CA ALA A 120 3.34 15.67 -0.82
C ALA A 120 2.69 15.85 0.57
N GLU A 121 2.15 17.03 0.87
CA GLU A 121 1.48 17.38 2.11
C GLU A 121 0.03 16.88 2.20
N SER A 122 -0.54 16.40 1.10
CA SER A 122 -1.96 16.03 1.03
C SER A 122 -2.27 14.60 1.48
N GLY A 123 -1.25 13.82 1.88
CA GLY A 123 -1.46 12.46 2.40
C GLY A 123 -2.04 11.49 1.37
N GLY A 124 -1.62 11.61 0.09
CA GLY A 124 -2.07 10.71 -0.99
C GLY A 124 -3.42 11.06 -1.59
N VAL A 125 -4.07 12.12 -1.12
CA VAL A 125 -5.36 12.59 -1.67
C VAL A 125 -5.11 13.78 -2.60
N PRO A 126 -5.60 13.77 -3.85
CA PRO A 126 -5.41 14.87 -4.78
C PRO A 126 -6.16 16.12 -4.33
N ASP A 127 -5.63 17.28 -4.69
CA ASP A 127 -6.35 18.56 -4.56
C ASP A 127 -7.66 18.51 -5.39
N PRO A 128 -8.81 18.97 -4.85
CA PRO A 128 -10.09 18.90 -5.54
C PRO A 128 -10.09 19.68 -6.88
N TYR A 129 -9.38 20.80 -6.98
CA TYR A 129 -9.28 21.55 -8.24
C TYR A 129 -8.46 20.79 -9.29
N ALA A 130 -7.35 20.15 -8.88
CA ALA A 130 -6.56 19.29 -9.75
C ALA A 130 -7.36 18.09 -10.24
N LEU A 131 -8.20 17.51 -9.39
CA LEU A 131 -9.12 16.43 -9.74
C LEU A 131 -10.13 16.90 -10.78
N LEU A 132 -10.84 18.01 -10.52
CA LEU A 132 -11.84 18.56 -11.44
C LEU A 132 -11.24 18.92 -12.81
N GLU A 133 -10.05 19.51 -12.82
CA GLU A 133 -9.35 19.85 -14.07
C GLU A 133 -8.95 18.59 -14.84
N THR A 134 -8.50 17.54 -14.15
CA THR A 134 -8.18 16.26 -14.78
C THR A 134 -9.43 15.62 -15.38
N VAL A 135 -10.56 15.61 -14.66
CA VAL A 135 -11.85 15.11 -15.18
C VAL A 135 -12.28 15.86 -16.43
N ARG A 136 -12.23 17.21 -16.41
CA ARG A 136 -12.59 18.05 -17.57
C ARG A 136 -11.71 17.75 -18.77
N ARG A 137 -10.40 17.67 -18.57
CA ARG A 137 -9.45 17.35 -19.64
C ARG A 137 -9.71 15.98 -20.23
N VAL A 138 -9.89 14.94 -19.41
CA VAL A 138 -10.17 13.58 -19.89
C VAL A 138 -11.44 13.53 -20.72
N ARG A 139 -12.52 14.19 -20.27
CA ARG A 139 -13.77 14.29 -21.03
C ARG A 139 -13.63 15.07 -22.33
N ALA A 140 -12.87 16.16 -22.34
CA ALA A 140 -12.61 16.94 -23.55
C ALA A 140 -11.82 16.15 -24.60
N GLU A 141 -10.99 15.21 -24.18
CA GLU A 141 -10.26 14.26 -25.03
C GLU A 141 -11.09 13.04 -25.44
N GLY A 142 -12.36 12.97 -25.04
CA GLY A 142 -13.29 11.88 -25.38
C GLY A 142 -13.25 10.69 -24.41
N GLY A 143 -12.57 10.82 -23.28
CA GLY A 143 -12.56 9.81 -22.22
C GLY A 143 -13.82 9.84 -21.35
N GLU A 144 -14.01 8.79 -20.59
CA GLU A 144 -15.16 8.60 -19.70
C GLU A 144 -14.70 8.23 -18.29
N PRO A 145 -14.25 9.20 -17.45
CA PRO A 145 -13.84 8.92 -16.10
C PRO A 145 -15.02 8.43 -15.25
N ARG A 146 -14.85 7.25 -14.63
CA ARG A 146 -15.88 6.57 -13.84
C ARG A 146 -15.41 6.20 -12.44
N LEU A 147 -14.13 6.01 -12.26
CA LEU A 147 -13.56 5.50 -11.03
C LEU A 147 -12.43 6.39 -10.54
N LEU A 148 -12.48 6.77 -9.26
CA LEU A 148 -11.34 7.32 -8.53
C LEU A 148 -10.89 6.30 -7.48
N VAL A 149 -9.62 5.92 -7.49
CA VAL A 149 -9.01 5.12 -6.43
C VAL A 149 -8.13 6.01 -5.58
N LEU A 150 -8.29 5.96 -4.27
CA LEU A 150 -7.46 6.69 -3.31
C LEU A 150 -7.24 5.84 -2.05
N SER A 151 -6.27 6.22 -1.21
CA SER A 151 -6.02 5.58 0.07
C SER A 151 -6.11 6.59 1.22
N VAL A 152 -6.56 6.11 2.40
CA VAL A 152 -6.70 6.95 3.60
C VAL A 152 -5.41 7.01 4.42
N ALA A 153 -4.61 5.95 4.35
CA ALA A 153 -3.23 5.89 4.80
C ALA A 153 -2.43 5.46 3.57
N ASP A 154 -1.66 6.38 3.02
CA ASP A 154 -1.20 6.31 1.65
C ASP A 154 -0.04 5.33 1.40
N ASP A 155 -0.13 4.57 0.34
CA ASP A 155 0.99 3.87 -0.30
C ASP A 155 1.31 4.62 -1.62
N PRO A 156 2.49 5.21 -1.79
CA PRO A 156 3.76 4.83 -1.13
C PRO A 156 4.24 5.75 0.00
N THR A 157 3.53 6.82 0.34
CA THR A 157 4.09 7.87 1.20
C THR A 157 4.05 7.54 2.70
N GLY A 158 3.16 6.65 3.13
CA GLY A 158 2.96 6.35 4.55
C GLY A 158 2.32 7.50 5.32
N THR A 159 1.70 8.47 4.63
CA THR A 159 1.08 9.64 5.23
C THR A 159 -0.45 9.52 5.25
N VAL A 160 -1.11 10.32 6.08
CA VAL A 160 -2.56 10.35 6.23
C VAL A 160 -3.11 11.68 5.72
N ALA A 161 -4.21 11.62 4.98
CA ALA A 161 -4.83 12.81 4.40
C ALA A 161 -5.45 13.70 5.50
N PRO A 162 -5.32 15.04 5.40
CA PRO A 162 -6.09 15.95 6.22
C PRO A 162 -7.60 15.74 5.99
N PRO A 163 -8.42 15.64 7.07
CA PRO A 163 -9.85 15.35 6.96
C PRO A 163 -10.62 16.32 6.06
N GLU A 164 -10.29 17.59 6.11
CA GLU A 164 -10.94 18.64 5.31
C GLU A 164 -10.65 18.45 3.82
N LEU A 165 -9.40 18.20 3.46
CA LEU A 165 -9.01 17.94 2.07
C LEU A 165 -9.65 16.66 1.54
N LEU A 166 -9.68 15.60 2.35
CA LEU A 166 -10.33 14.35 1.99
C LEU A 166 -11.82 14.59 1.69
N HIS A 167 -12.51 15.34 2.57
CA HIS A 167 -13.92 15.66 2.39
C HIS A 167 -14.19 16.43 1.10
N GLU A 168 -13.46 17.52 0.85
CA GLU A 168 -13.60 18.32 -0.36
C GLU A 168 -13.32 17.53 -1.64
N THR A 169 -12.31 16.66 -1.62
CA THR A 169 -11.98 15.80 -2.77
C THR A 169 -13.05 14.75 -3.03
N VAL A 170 -13.59 14.15 -1.98
CA VAL A 170 -14.66 13.14 -2.09
C VAL A 170 -15.94 13.78 -2.62
N GLU A 171 -16.33 14.97 -2.14
CA GLU A 171 -17.48 15.71 -2.65
C GLU A 171 -17.29 16.09 -4.13
N ALA A 172 -16.12 16.60 -4.50
CA ALA A 172 -15.79 16.92 -5.88
C ALA A 172 -15.88 15.70 -6.80
N ALA A 173 -15.36 14.56 -6.37
CA ALA A 173 -15.40 13.31 -7.13
C ALA A 173 -16.84 12.83 -7.36
N VAL A 174 -17.66 12.81 -6.31
CA VAL A 174 -19.06 12.39 -6.39
C VAL A 174 -19.89 13.37 -7.21
N GLY A 175 -19.63 14.69 -7.08
CA GLY A 175 -20.24 15.73 -7.91
C GLY A 175 -19.99 15.55 -9.41
N GLU A 176 -18.85 14.95 -9.78
CA GLU A 176 -18.52 14.57 -11.15
C GLU A 176 -19.02 13.17 -11.55
N GLY A 177 -19.78 12.49 -10.70
CA GLY A 177 -20.33 11.17 -10.97
C GLY A 177 -19.31 10.03 -10.91
N LEU A 178 -18.17 10.23 -10.25
CA LEU A 178 -17.19 9.18 -10.04
C LEU A 178 -17.62 8.24 -8.89
N HIS A 179 -17.40 6.96 -9.07
CA HIS A 179 -17.42 6.01 -7.96
C HIS A 179 -16.04 5.99 -7.29
N LEU A 180 -16.02 5.98 -5.95
CA LEU A 180 -14.77 5.95 -5.22
C LEU A 180 -14.45 4.53 -4.75
N VAL A 181 -13.18 4.14 -4.91
CA VAL A 181 -12.60 3.00 -4.22
C VAL A 181 -11.60 3.54 -3.20
N SER A 182 -11.91 3.33 -1.92
CA SER A 182 -11.02 3.65 -0.80
C SER A 182 -10.17 2.44 -0.46
N ASP A 183 -8.87 2.50 -0.72
CA ASP A 183 -7.90 1.51 -0.26
C ASP A 183 -7.56 1.81 1.20
N GLU A 184 -8.03 0.95 2.09
CA GLU A 184 -7.80 1.09 3.53
C GLU A 184 -6.85 0.02 4.08
N THR A 185 -5.97 -0.50 3.23
CA THR A 185 -4.99 -1.53 3.56
C THR A 185 -4.12 -1.17 4.76
N TRP A 186 -3.73 0.11 4.88
CA TRP A 186 -2.85 0.58 5.94
C TRP A 186 -3.57 1.26 7.10
N ARG A 187 -4.92 1.26 7.11
CA ARG A 187 -5.74 1.89 8.16
C ARG A 187 -5.34 1.46 9.59
N ASP A 188 -5.10 0.18 9.79
CA ASP A 188 -4.80 -0.40 11.10
C ASP A 188 -3.31 -0.32 11.49
N THR A 189 -2.54 0.47 10.77
CA THR A 189 -1.09 0.61 10.97
C THR A 189 -0.66 2.02 11.34
N LEU A 190 -1.58 2.84 11.86
CA LEU A 190 -1.27 4.19 12.32
C LEU A 190 -0.21 4.16 13.40
N HIS A 191 0.86 4.93 13.20
CA HIS A 191 2.00 5.02 14.13
C HIS A 191 1.60 5.65 15.45
N ASP A 192 0.77 6.70 15.41
CA ASP A 192 0.16 7.33 16.58
C ASP A 192 -1.35 7.51 16.35
N PRO A 193 -2.17 6.51 16.73
CA PRO A 193 -3.62 6.56 16.53
C PRO A 193 -4.32 7.59 17.45
N HIS A 194 -3.64 8.13 18.46
CA HIS A 194 -4.20 9.18 19.34
C HIS A 194 -3.98 10.59 18.78
N ALA A 195 -2.90 10.79 18.03
CA ALA A 195 -2.58 12.08 17.42
C ALA A 195 -3.02 12.19 15.94
N THR A 196 -3.34 11.07 15.29
CA THR A 196 -3.67 11.03 13.86
C THR A 196 -5.16 10.75 13.66
N VAL A 197 -5.87 11.71 13.07
CA VAL A 197 -7.28 11.53 12.68
C VAL A 197 -7.29 10.86 11.30
N LEU A 198 -7.83 9.64 11.24
CA LEU A 198 -8.03 8.93 9.99
C LEU A 198 -9.52 8.71 9.78
N LEU A 199 -10.05 9.26 8.68
CA LEU A 199 -11.45 9.11 8.28
C LEU A 199 -11.54 8.26 7.01
N SER A 200 -12.60 7.52 6.87
CA SER A 200 -12.94 6.84 5.62
C SER A 200 -13.83 7.73 4.76
N PRO A 201 -13.59 7.80 3.43
CA PRO A 201 -14.57 8.37 2.52
C PRO A 201 -15.97 7.76 2.66
N ALA A 202 -16.06 6.49 3.07
CA ALA A 202 -17.33 5.81 3.29
C ALA A 202 -18.09 6.27 4.55
N GLU A 203 -17.42 6.95 5.49
CA GLU A 203 -18.06 7.64 6.62
C GLU A 203 -18.74 8.94 6.16
N MET A 204 -18.19 9.58 5.12
CA MET A 204 -18.70 10.85 4.58
C MET A 204 -19.81 10.62 3.56
N LEU A 205 -19.58 9.76 2.57
CA LEU A 205 -20.51 9.47 1.47
C LEU A 205 -20.69 7.95 1.29
N PRO A 206 -21.40 7.28 2.20
CA PRO A 206 -21.49 5.82 2.27
C PRO A 206 -22.10 5.15 1.04
N GLU A 207 -22.88 5.89 0.24
CA GLU A 207 -23.54 5.38 -0.96
C GLU A 207 -22.68 5.39 -2.23
N ASN A 208 -21.53 6.07 -2.19
CA ASN A 208 -20.66 6.29 -3.36
C ASN A 208 -19.30 5.62 -3.25
N VAL A 209 -18.99 4.98 -2.11
CA VAL A 209 -17.66 4.49 -1.78
C VAL A 209 -17.66 3.00 -1.55
N THR A 210 -16.85 2.29 -2.32
CA THR A 210 -16.45 0.91 -2.01
C THR A 210 -15.12 0.95 -1.26
N VAL A 211 -15.05 0.31 -0.09
CA VAL A 211 -13.81 0.20 0.68
C VAL A 211 -13.16 -1.14 0.38
N VAL A 212 -11.85 -1.14 0.14
CA VAL A 212 -11.04 -2.34 -0.08
C VAL A 212 -9.93 -2.39 0.94
N THR A 213 -9.70 -3.55 1.55
CA THR A 213 -8.59 -3.77 2.49
C THR A 213 -7.87 -5.06 2.16
N ASP A 214 -6.57 -4.97 1.88
CA ASP A 214 -5.69 -6.13 1.86
C ASP A 214 -5.35 -6.54 3.29
N LEU A 215 -5.67 -7.77 3.66
CA LEU A 215 -5.40 -8.25 5.02
C LEU A 215 -3.91 -8.42 5.31
N ALA A 216 -3.06 -8.48 4.27
CA ALA A 216 -1.61 -8.47 4.41
C ALA A 216 -1.05 -7.12 4.90
N GLY A 217 -1.87 -6.05 4.91
CA GLY A 217 -1.50 -4.77 5.51
C GLY A 217 -1.20 -4.86 7.00
N ALA A 218 -2.07 -5.52 7.78
CA ALA A 218 -1.96 -5.54 9.23
C ALA A 218 -2.33 -6.87 9.91
N LEU A 219 -2.98 -7.80 9.21
CA LEU A 219 -3.64 -8.95 9.82
C LEU A 219 -3.08 -10.31 9.40
N LEU A 220 -2.62 -10.45 8.16
CA LEU A 220 -2.10 -11.70 7.60
C LEU A 220 -0.69 -11.50 7.04
N PRO A 221 0.13 -12.56 6.99
CA PRO A 221 1.40 -12.50 6.28
C PRO A 221 1.15 -12.35 4.76
N PRO A 222 2.02 -11.66 4.00
CA PRO A 222 1.86 -11.44 2.56
C PRO A 222 1.74 -12.74 1.73
N GLY A 223 2.28 -13.85 2.23
CA GLY A 223 2.17 -15.16 1.59
C GLY A 223 0.78 -15.83 1.70
N TRP A 224 -0.16 -15.24 2.44
CA TRP A 224 -1.54 -15.72 2.61
C TRP A 224 -2.52 -14.70 2.03
N PRO A 225 -2.65 -14.61 0.71
CA PRO A 225 -3.38 -13.53 0.06
C PRO A 225 -4.88 -13.62 0.34
N ALA A 226 -5.41 -12.59 0.98
CA ALA A 226 -6.83 -12.36 1.20
C ALA A 226 -7.11 -10.86 1.35
N ALA A 227 -8.16 -10.40 0.70
CA ALA A 227 -8.66 -9.04 0.82
C ALA A 227 -10.18 -9.05 0.99
N VAL A 228 -10.71 -8.03 1.61
CA VAL A 228 -12.14 -7.83 1.79
C VAL A 228 -12.57 -6.48 1.22
N ALA A 229 -13.75 -6.44 0.62
CA ALA A 229 -14.39 -5.22 0.15
C ALA A 229 -15.73 -5.02 0.85
N ARG A 230 -16.04 -3.74 1.16
CA ARG A 230 -17.33 -3.26 1.63
C ARG A 230 -17.98 -2.41 0.54
N PHE A 231 -19.16 -2.79 0.13
CA PHE A 231 -19.95 -2.08 -0.87
C PHE A 231 -20.98 -1.14 -0.24
N PRO A 232 -21.42 -0.08 -0.95
CA PRO A 232 -22.49 0.77 -0.51
C PRO A 232 -23.79 -0.02 -0.26
N ALA A 233 -24.49 0.28 0.83
CA ALA A 233 -25.80 -0.29 1.13
C ALA A 233 -26.91 0.52 0.41
N SER A 234 -26.93 0.44 -0.91
CA SER A 234 -27.90 1.11 -1.78
C SER A 234 -28.19 0.24 -3.00
N ALA A 235 -29.28 0.50 -3.71
CA ALA A 235 -29.64 -0.26 -4.92
C ALA A 235 -28.53 -0.24 -6.00
N ALA A 236 -27.80 0.87 -6.12
CA ALA A 236 -26.65 0.98 -7.00
C ALA A 236 -25.47 0.13 -6.52
N GLY A 237 -25.22 0.15 -5.19
CA GLY A 237 -24.22 -0.67 -4.52
C GLY A 237 -24.52 -2.17 -4.64
N ASP A 238 -25.76 -2.58 -4.46
CA ASP A 238 -26.20 -3.98 -4.64
C ASP A 238 -25.96 -4.45 -6.09
N GLY A 239 -26.30 -3.61 -7.06
CA GLY A 239 -26.03 -3.89 -8.46
C GLY A 239 -24.54 -3.96 -8.80
N LEU A 240 -23.72 -3.11 -8.18
CA LEU A 240 -22.27 -3.16 -8.34
C LEU A 240 -21.70 -4.42 -7.70
N HIS A 241 -22.10 -4.74 -6.47
CA HIS A 241 -21.70 -5.95 -5.75
C HIS A 241 -21.99 -7.22 -6.57
N ALA A 242 -23.22 -7.34 -7.10
CA ALA A 242 -23.58 -8.49 -7.94
C ALA A 242 -22.67 -8.63 -9.16
N ARG A 243 -22.41 -7.54 -9.91
CA ARG A 243 -21.50 -7.57 -11.07
C ARG A 243 -20.06 -7.92 -10.67
N VAL A 244 -19.58 -7.44 -9.52
CA VAL A 244 -18.25 -7.78 -9.00
C VAL A 244 -18.19 -9.28 -8.68
N LEU A 245 -19.20 -9.86 -8.05
CA LEU A 245 -19.28 -11.30 -7.79
C LEU A 245 -19.30 -12.13 -9.09
N ASP A 246 -19.98 -11.66 -10.13
CA ASP A 246 -19.97 -12.31 -11.45
C ASP A 246 -18.55 -12.35 -12.04
N VAL A 247 -17.82 -11.23 -11.95
CA VAL A 247 -16.43 -11.16 -12.43
C VAL A 247 -15.52 -12.06 -11.61
N LEU A 248 -15.59 -12.00 -10.26
CA LEU A 248 -14.80 -12.88 -9.38
C LEU A 248 -15.08 -14.36 -9.66
N THR A 249 -16.35 -14.71 -9.94
CA THR A 249 -16.74 -16.08 -10.30
C THR A 249 -16.14 -16.48 -11.63
N ALA A 250 -16.22 -15.64 -12.65
CA ALA A 250 -15.65 -15.90 -13.98
C ALA A 250 -14.11 -16.07 -13.93
N LEU A 251 -13.45 -15.32 -13.07
CA LEU A 251 -11.99 -15.43 -12.84
C LEU A 251 -11.60 -16.65 -11.98
N GLY A 252 -12.56 -17.32 -11.33
CA GLY A 252 -12.26 -18.32 -10.33
C GLY A 252 -11.53 -17.73 -9.10
N ALA A 253 -11.71 -16.46 -8.82
CA ALA A 253 -11.03 -15.74 -7.74
C ALA A 253 -11.63 -16.11 -6.37
N ARG A 254 -11.07 -17.14 -5.76
CA ARG A 254 -11.51 -17.70 -4.47
C ARG A 254 -10.37 -17.63 -3.47
N VAL A 255 -10.65 -17.23 -2.24
CA VAL A 255 -9.68 -17.35 -1.15
C VAL A 255 -9.49 -18.83 -0.83
N ALA A 256 -8.27 -19.29 -0.71
CA ALA A 256 -8.03 -20.69 -0.32
C ALA A 256 -8.63 -20.99 1.05
N ALA A 257 -9.31 -22.13 1.22
CA ALA A 257 -10.05 -22.46 2.44
C ALA A 257 -9.22 -22.36 3.75
N PRO A 258 -7.94 -22.77 3.80
CA PRO A 258 -7.10 -22.53 4.98
C PRO A 258 -6.84 -21.05 5.24
N VAL A 259 -6.62 -20.27 4.17
CA VAL A 259 -6.39 -18.82 4.28
C VAL A 259 -7.69 -18.11 4.71
N ALA A 260 -8.85 -18.52 4.18
CA ALA A 260 -10.14 -17.97 4.58
C ALA A 260 -10.42 -18.20 6.09
N ALA A 261 -10.04 -19.36 6.62
CA ALA A 261 -10.15 -19.64 8.06
C ALA A 261 -9.25 -18.73 8.90
N ALA A 262 -7.98 -18.57 8.49
CA ALA A 262 -7.04 -17.67 9.16
C ALA A 262 -7.48 -16.20 9.05
N ALA A 263 -8.00 -15.78 7.88
CA ALA A 263 -8.55 -14.44 7.65
C ALA A 263 -9.77 -14.17 8.56
N GLY A 264 -10.70 -15.12 8.66
CA GLY A 264 -11.85 -15.00 9.57
C GLY A 264 -11.43 -14.87 11.04
N TYR A 265 -10.44 -15.65 11.48
CA TYR A 265 -9.87 -15.52 12.83
C TYR A 265 -9.24 -14.12 13.03
N ALA A 266 -8.42 -13.68 12.09
CA ALA A 266 -7.74 -12.38 12.17
C ALA A 266 -8.72 -11.21 12.18
N LEU A 267 -9.76 -11.25 11.32
CA LEU A 267 -10.83 -10.25 11.27
C LEU A 267 -11.70 -10.23 12.53
N GLY A 268 -11.77 -11.34 13.27
CA GLY A 268 -12.37 -11.37 14.60
C GLY A 268 -11.62 -10.57 15.65
N GLU A 269 -10.37 -10.21 15.38
CA GLU A 269 -9.48 -9.42 16.23
C GLU A 269 -9.39 -9.93 17.68
N PRO A 270 -9.13 -11.25 17.90
CA PRO A 270 -8.89 -11.75 19.24
C PRO A 270 -7.63 -11.12 19.85
N GLU A 271 -7.52 -11.20 21.17
CA GLU A 271 -6.43 -10.54 21.91
C GLU A 271 -5.01 -10.83 21.36
N PRO A 272 -4.64 -12.08 20.95
CA PRO A 272 -3.33 -12.31 20.36
C PRO A 272 -3.08 -11.50 19.07
N VAL A 273 -4.10 -11.35 18.21
CA VAL A 273 -4.01 -10.59 16.96
C VAL A 273 -3.84 -9.09 17.24
N THR A 274 -4.64 -8.54 18.16
CA THR A 274 -4.58 -7.11 18.50
C THR A 274 -3.28 -6.74 19.19
N THR A 275 -2.79 -7.57 20.11
CA THR A 275 -1.51 -7.40 20.82
C THR A 275 -0.36 -7.44 19.83
N ARG A 276 -0.34 -8.45 18.93
CA ARG A 276 0.67 -8.59 17.88
C ARG A 276 0.69 -7.39 16.94
N ARG A 277 -0.48 -6.95 16.46
CA ARG A 277 -0.61 -5.77 15.58
C ARG A 277 -0.06 -4.52 16.26
N SER A 278 -0.45 -4.27 17.50
CA SER A 278 0.03 -3.10 18.26
C SER A 278 1.55 -3.12 18.47
N ALA A 279 2.14 -4.27 18.74
CA ALA A 279 3.59 -4.42 18.86
C ALA A 279 4.30 -4.18 17.51
N ALA A 280 3.77 -4.74 16.42
CA ALA A 280 4.30 -4.56 15.08
C ALA A 280 4.26 -3.09 14.63
N VAL A 281 3.15 -2.40 14.89
CA VAL A 281 2.99 -0.97 14.58
C VAL A 281 4.04 -0.13 15.32
N ARG A 282 4.20 -0.32 16.63
CA ARG A 282 5.22 0.42 17.39
C ARG A 282 6.64 0.18 16.88
N LEU A 283 6.98 -1.07 16.57
CA LEU A 283 8.26 -1.45 15.99
C LEU A 283 8.52 -0.74 14.67
N HIS A 284 7.58 -0.86 13.72
CA HIS A 284 7.74 -0.24 12.40
C HIS A 284 7.73 1.28 12.48
N ALA A 285 6.96 1.89 13.38
CA ALA A 285 6.97 3.33 13.62
C ALA A 285 8.35 3.82 14.07
N SER A 286 8.98 3.12 15.04
CA SER A 286 10.33 3.50 15.53
C SER A 286 11.39 3.35 14.44
N VAL A 287 11.37 2.26 13.66
CA VAL A 287 12.30 2.06 12.54
C VAL A 287 12.07 3.09 11.44
N ALA A 288 10.81 3.37 11.07
CA ALA A 288 10.48 4.35 10.05
C ALA A 288 10.93 5.77 10.45
N ALA A 289 10.79 6.14 11.72
CA ALA A 289 11.29 7.41 12.25
C ALA A 289 12.83 7.50 12.16
N ALA A 290 13.55 6.42 12.47
CA ALA A 290 15.00 6.38 12.33
C ALA A 290 15.46 6.50 10.87
N VAL A 291 14.79 5.80 9.94
CA VAL A 291 15.05 5.90 8.49
C VAL A 291 14.76 7.32 8.00
N HIS A 292 13.63 7.91 8.40
CA HIS A 292 13.28 9.29 8.06
C HIS A 292 14.36 10.28 8.50
N ALA A 293 14.82 10.17 9.75
CA ALA A 293 15.88 11.02 10.27
C ALA A 293 17.18 10.90 9.45
N ALA A 294 17.59 9.68 9.10
CA ALA A 294 18.80 9.44 8.30
C ALA A 294 18.69 10.04 6.88
N VAL A 295 17.56 9.82 6.22
CA VAL A 295 17.31 10.30 4.84
C VAL A 295 17.27 11.83 4.79
N VAL A 296 16.57 12.48 5.74
CA VAL A 296 16.49 13.94 5.83
C VAL A 296 17.83 14.56 6.21
N ALA A 297 18.59 13.95 7.13
CA ALA A 297 19.94 14.40 7.50
C ALA A 297 20.93 14.39 6.32
N ALA A 298 20.71 13.49 5.35
CA ALA A 298 21.50 13.44 4.12
C ALA A 298 21.13 14.54 3.10
N GLY A 299 20.03 15.28 3.32
CA GLY A 299 19.58 16.35 2.44
C GLY A 299 18.47 15.94 1.45
N ALA A 300 17.99 14.70 1.48
CA ALA A 300 16.78 14.32 0.76
C ALA A 300 15.52 14.89 1.45
N THR A 301 14.41 14.93 0.74
CA THR A 301 13.13 15.36 1.31
C THR A 301 12.20 14.18 1.50
N ALA A 302 11.55 14.10 2.65
CA ALA A 302 10.53 13.11 2.95
C ALA A 302 9.55 13.66 3.98
N ARG A 303 8.27 13.26 3.89
CA ARG A 303 7.31 13.52 4.97
C ARG A 303 7.52 12.49 6.08
N PRO A 304 7.35 12.85 7.35
CA PRO A 304 7.34 11.86 8.42
C PRO A 304 6.23 10.83 8.18
N PRO A 305 6.54 9.53 8.18
CA PRO A 305 5.51 8.51 7.98
C PRO A 305 4.58 8.43 9.19
N GLN A 306 3.28 8.34 8.95
CA GLN A 306 2.22 8.29 9.95
C GLN A 306 1.56 6.91 10.01
N ALA A 307 1.78 6.07 8.99
CA ALA A 307 1.22 4.73 8.88
C ALA A 307 2.11 3.82 8.04
N GLY A 308 1.80 2.54 8.04
CA GLY A 308 2.45 1.56 7.19
C GLY A 308 3.83 1.11 7.69
N ARG A 309 4.58 0.54 6.75
CA ARG A 309 5.90 -0.06 6.98
C ARG A 309 6.93 0.45 5.96
N HIS A 310 6.79 1.71 5.57
CA HIS A 310 7.61 2.31 4.51
C HIS A 310 7.71 3.82 4.67
N LEU A 311 8.69 4.38 3.97
CA LEU A 311 8.94 5.80 3.81
C LEU A 311 9.08 6.09 2.32
N TYR A 312 8.56 7.21 1.85
CA TYR A 312 8.77 7.69 0.48
C TYR A 312 9.64 8.95 0.49
N ALA A 313 10.79 8.87 -0.17
CA ALA A 313 11.79 9.93 -0.18
C ALA A 313 12.03 10.47 -1.58
N ASP A 314 12.20 11.78 -1.69
CA ASP A 314 12.64 12.48 -2.90
C ASP A 314 14.13 12.84 -2.75
N LEU A 315 14.96 12.21 -3.58
CA LEU A 315 16.39 12.41 -3.64
C LEU A 315 16.78 13.45 -4.71
N GLY A 316 15.82 14.20 -5.26
CA GLY A 316 16.08 15.29 -6.19
C GLY A 316 17.14 16.29 -5.73
N PRO A 317 17.18 16.68 -4.42
CA PRO A 317 18.25 17.52 -3.89
C PRO A 317 19.66 16.91 -3.96
N LEU A 318 19.79 15.60 -4.13
CA LEU A 318 21.06 14.85 -4.22
C LEU A 318 21.38 14.45 -5.67
N ARG A 319 20.77 15.09 -6.66
CA ARG A 319 20.85 14.75 -8.09
C ARG A 319 22.29 14.77 -8.63
N ASP A 320 23.10 15.73 -8.24
CA ASP A 320 24.46 15.86 -8.73
C ASP A 320 25.36 14.72 -8.21
N ALA A 321 25.24 14.37 -6.93
CA ALA A 321 25.92 13.23 -6.34
C ALA A 321 25.48 11.91 -6.97
N LEU A 322 24.18 11.73 -7.19
CA LEU A 322 23.62 10.56 -7.86
C LEU A 322 24.08 10.49 -9.33
N GLY A 323 24.13 11.63 -10.04
CA GLY A 323 24.64 11.71 -11.40
C GLY A 323 26.11 11.30 -11.52
N ALA A 324 26.93 11.62 -10.52
CA ALA A 324 28.33 11.16 -10.45
C ALA A 324 28.45 9.62 -10.28
N GLU A 325 27.45 8.97 -9.70
CA GLU A 325 27.32 7.51 -9.58
C GLU A 325 26.61 6.88 -10.80
N GLY A 326 26.25 7.65 -11.81
CA GLY A 326 25.58 7.19 -13.03
C GLY A 326 24.08 7.05 -12.91
N VAL A 327 23.46 7.70 -11.92
CA VAL A 327 22.01 7.66 -11.65
C VAL A 327 21.37 8.93 -12.20
N GLY A 328 20.58 8.83 -13.28
CA GLY A 328 19.87 9.94 -13.91
C GLY A 328 18.35 9.85 -13.78
N ASP A 329 17.81 8.66 -13.50
CA ASP A 329 16.37 8.43 -13.42
C ASP A 329 15.96 7.48 -12.26
N ALA A 330 14.66 7.28 -12.12
CA ALA A 330 14.07 6.50 -11.02
C ALA A 330 14.37 4.98 -11.10
N GLN A 331 14.60 4.44 -12.29
CA GLN A 331 14.96 3.03 -12.46
C GLN A 331 16.42 2.79 -12.08
N GLU A 332 17.32 3.65 -12.55
CA GLU A 332 18.72 3.62 -12.15
C GLU A 332 18.88 3.85 -10.65
N LEU A 333 18.05 4.75 -10.06
CA LEU A 333 18.00 4.95 -8.62
C LEU A 333 17.56 3.69 -7.86
N GLU A 334 16.54 2.98 -8.34
CA GLU A 334 16.10 1.70 -7.77
C GLU A 334 17.25 0.67 -7.78
N ASP A 335 17.91 0.50 -8.91
CA ASP A 335 19.01 -0.45 -9.06
C ASP A 335 20.19 -0.09 -8.16
N PHE A 336 20.58 1.18 -8.14
CA PHE A 336 21.67 1.71 -7.31
C PHE A 336 21.39 1.49 -5.82
N LEU A 337 20.23 1.94 -5.31
CA LEU A 337 19.90 1.82 -3.90
C LEU A 337 19.67 0.37 -3.49
N THR A 338 19.03 -0.44 -4.32
CA THR A 338 18.84 -1.87 -4.04
C THR A 338 20.19 -2.58 -3.88
N ALA A 339 21.16 -2.28 -4.74
CA ALA A 339 22.50 -2.85 -4.65
C ALA A 339 23.27 -2.35 -3.40
N ARG A 340 23.20 -1.04 -3.11
CA ARG A 340 23.94 -0.43 -1.99
C ARG A 340 23.34 -0.77 -0.62
N LEU A 341 22.02 -0.86 -0.52
CA LEU A 341 21.34 -1.19 0.73
C LEU A 341 21.22 -2.70 0.97
N GLY A 342 21.41 -3.52 -0.07
CA GLY A 342 21.19 -4.97 0.00
C GLY A 342 19.72 -5.36 0.25
N MET A 343 18.79 -4.46 -0.03
CA MET A 343 17.35 -4.67 0.14
C MET A 343 16.56 -3.94 -0.96
N PRO A 344 15.33 -4.36 -1.29
CA PRO A 344 14.51 -3.69 -2.30
C PRO A 344 14.24 -2.22 -1.94
N ALA A 345 14.53 -1.33 -2.89
CA ALA A 345 14.28 0.10 -2.81
C ALA A 345 13.53 0.58 -4.08
N PRO A 346 12.24 0.25 -4.24
CA PRO A 346 11.50 0.52 -5.48
C PRO A 346 11.43 2.02 -5.79
N GLY A 347 11.77 2.36 -7.05
CA GLY A 347 11.79 3.73 -7.55
C GLY A 347 10.39 4.30 -7.82
N GLY A 348 10.30 5.63 -7.84
CA GLY A 348 9.03 6.37 -7.98
C GLY A 348 8.24 6.06 -9.25
N HIS A 349 8.93 5.66 -10.33
CA HIS A 349 8.27 5.25 -11.58
C HIS A 349 7.29 4.08 -11.40
N ARG A 350 7.50 3.23 -10.39
CA ARG A 350 6.59 2.12 -10.05
C ARG A 350 5.29 2.61 -9.39
N PHE A 351 5.32 3.81 -8.82
CA PHE A 351 4.20 4.46 -8.13
C PHE A 351 3.54 5.55 -8.99
N GLY A 352 3.84 5.56 -10.30
CA GLY A 352 3.25 6.49 -11.26
C GLY A 352 3.95 7.85 -11.33
N ASP A 353 5.06 8.06 -10.62
CA ASP A 353 5.89 9.25 -10.80
C ASP A 353 6.59 9.24 -12.17
N ASP A 354 6.94 10.43 -12.63
CA ASP A 354 7.69 10.58 -13.87
C ASP A 354 9.09 9.97 -13.74
N LEU A 355 9.56 9.30 -14.78
CA LEU A 355 10.84 8.59 -14.75
C LEU A 355 12.04 9.47 -14.30
N PRO A 356 12.14 10.77 -14.67
CA PRO A 356 13.22 11.62 -14.19
C PRO A 356 13.13 12.03 -12.70
N ALA A 357 12.02 11.73 -12.01
CA ALA A 357 11.87 12.03 -10.60
C ALA A 357 12.64 11.01 -9.75
N LEU A 358 13.64 11.49 -9.00
CA LEU A 358 14.51 10.64 -8.18
C LEU A 358 13.84 10.33 -6.84
N ARG A 359 12.75 9.58 -6.88
CA ARG A 359 11.97 9.18 -5.71
C ARG A 359 12.09 7.68 -5.46
N VAL A 360 12.00 7.28 -4.19
CA VAL A 360 12.18 5.89 -3.77
C VAL A 360 11.32 5.57 -2.56
N ARG A 361 10.78 4.35 -2.51
CA ARG A 361 10.13 3.79 -1.31
C ARG A 361 11.11 2.90 -0.56
N ILE A 362 11.31 3.16 0.73
CA ILE A 362 12.16 2.39 1.63
C ILE A 362 11.28 1.63 2.62
N GLY A 363 11.33 0.29 2.59
CA GLY A 363 10.59 -0.56 3.52
C GLY A 363 11.33 -0.79 4.83
N THR A 364 10.59 -0.88 5.94
CA THR A 364 11.17 -1.12 7.28
C THR A 364 11.36 -2.61 7.60
N GLY A 365 10.60 -3.50 6.97
CA GLY A 365 10.66 -4.94 7.23
C GLY A 365 12.06 -5.57 7.06
N PRO A 366 12.79 -5.30 5.95
CA PRO A 366 14.14 -5.81 5.78
C PRO A 366 15.13 -5.33 6.85
N LEU A 367 14.92 -4.15 7.41
CA LEU A 367 15.76 -3.60 8.49
C LEU A 367 15.51 -4.28 9.83
N VAL A 368 14.30 -4.82 10.02
CA VAL A 368 13.90 -5.53 11.24
C VAL A 368 14.42 -6.97 11.26
N ALA A 369 14.27 -7.71 10.17
CA ALA A 369 14.48 -9.16 10.19
C ALA A 369 15.59 -9.67 9.29
N ALA A 370 15.94 -8.96 8.21
CA ALA A 370 16.94 -9.40 7.25
C ALA A 370 16.82 -10.92 6.92
N ASP A 371 15.64 -11.36 6.51
CA ASP A 371 15.28 -12.74 6.14
C ASP A 371 15.31 -13.79 7.30
N SER A 372 15.33 -13.34 8.57
CA SER A 372 15.33 -14.23 9.72
C SER A 372 14.10 -14.01 10.61
N GLU A 373 13.18 -14.98 10.62
CA GLU A 373 12.01 -14.95 11.52
C GLU A 373 12.41 -14.83 13.01
N ALA A 374 13.54 -15.41 13.41
CA ALA A 374 14.05 -15.33 14.78
C ALA A 374 14.41 -13.88 15.16
N ARG A 375 14.99 -13.11 14.23
CA ARG A 375 15.30 -11.68 14.46
C ARG A 375 14.03 -10.84 14.54
N GLY A 376 13.05 -11.12 13.70
CA GLY A 376 11.75 -10.47 13.78
C GLY A 376 11.05 -10.73 15.12
N ALA A 377 11.13 -11.96 15.64
CA ALA A 377 10.60 -12.30 16.96
C ALA A 377 11.34 -11.58 18.08
N GLU A 378 12.68 -11.48 18.00
CA GLU A 378 13.50 -10.72 18.96
C GLU A 378 13.13 -9.23 18.98
N CYS A 379 12.92 -8.62 17.80
CA CYS A 379 12.49 -7.23 17.69
C CYS A 379 11.13 -6.98 18.36
N LEU A 380 10.18 -7.89 18.19
CA LEU A 380 8.86 -7.78 18.81
C LEU A 380 8.90 -7.90 20.34
N ALA A 381 9.80 -8.73 20.86
CA ALA A 381 9.94 -8.97 22.29
C ALA A 381 10.77 -7.88 22.98
N SER A 382 11.57 -7.12 22.23
CA SER A 382 12.45 -6.11 22.80
C SER A 382 11.69 -4.83 23.15
N PRO A 383 11.91 -4.24 24.33
CA PRO A 383 11.42 -2.90 24.66
C PRO A 383 12.15 -1.80 23.85
N GLU A 384 13.38 -2.08 23.42
CA GLU A 384 14.25 -1.14 22.70
C GLU A 384 14.78 -1.81 21.40
N PRO A 385 13.92 -2.05 20.40
CA PRO A 385 14.30 -2.80 19.22
C PRO A 385 15.38 -2.14 18.37
N LEU A 386 15.52 -0.82 18.43
CA LEU A 386 16.58 -0.08 17.73
C LEU A 386 17.98 -0.35 18.31
N GLU A 387 18.07 -0.79 19.56
CA GLU A 387 19.33 -1.14 20.22
C GLU A 387 19.82 -2.56 19.89
N LEU A 388 19.00 -3.37 19.22
CA LEU A 388 19.38 -4.72 18.82
C LEU A 388 20.53 -4.67 17.79
N PRO A 389 21.60 -5.48 17.96
CA PRO A 389 22.80 -5.37 17.11
C PRO A 389 22.57 -5.54 15.62
N HIS A 390 21.54 -6.31 15.20
CA HIS A 390 21.21 -6.49 13.79
C HIS A 390 20.44 -5.29 13.22
N VAL A 391 19.55 -4.67 14.01
CA VAL A 391 18.83 -3.45 13.61
C VAL A 391 19.80 -2.27 13.54
N GLN A 392 20.66 -2.11 14.54
CA GLN A 392 21.70 -1.06 14.54
C GLN A 392 22.61 -1.17 13.32
N ARG A 393 23.06 -2.38 12.99
CA ARG A 393 23.88 -2.60 11.78
C ARG A 393 23.15 -2.23 10.49
N ALA A 394 21.87 -2.62 10.39
CA ALA A 394 21.06 -2.29 9.21
C ALA A 394 20.86 -0.77 9.07
N LEU A 395 20.51 -0.09 10.17
CA LEU A 395 20.34 1.37 10.19
C LEU A 395 21.68 2.10 9.94
N THR A 396 22.78 1.62 10.51
CA THR A 396 24.12 2.19 10.26
C THR A 396 24.52 2.04 8.79
N GLY A 397 24.24 0.87 8.19
CA GLY A 397 24.49 0.64 6.76
C GLY A 397 23.67 1.57 5.88
N LEU A 398 22.37 1.73 6.19
CA LEU A 398 21.50 2.68 5.49
C LEU A 398 22.03 4.12 5.64
N THR A 399 22.31 4.56 6.85
CA THR A 399 22.84 5.90 7.12
C THR A 399 24.16 6.16 6.38
N SER A 400 25.06 5.18 6.34
CA SER A 400 26.33 5.30 5.63
C SER A 400 26.15 5.53 4.12
N VAL A 401 25.16 4.86 3.47
CA VAL A 401 24.85 5.08 2.06
C VAL A 401 24.36 6.51 1.83
N PHE A 402 23.44 7.00 2.66
CA PHE A 402 22.91 8.36 2.52
C PHE A 402 23.92 9.43 2.89
N ASP A 403 24.77 9.22 3.91
CA ASP A 403 25.88 10.14 4.26
C ASP A 403 26.88 10.23 3.11
N GLY A 404 27.21 9.12 2.45
CA GLY A 404 28.08 9.13 1.27
C GLY A 404 27.52 10.00 0.13
N LEU A 405 26.22 9.94 -0.12
CA LEU A 405 25.56 10.80 -1.12
C LEU A 405 25.60 12.28 -0.71
N ARG A 406 25.37 12.58 0.58
CA ARG A 406 25.46 13.95 1.11
C ARG A 406 26.87 14.51 0.95
N ASP A 407 27.90 13.74 1.36
CA ASP A 407 29.28 14.19 1.31
C ASP A 407 29.75 14.42 -0.13
N ALA A 408 29.35 13.53 -1.07
CA ALA A 408 29.57 13.71 -2.49
C ALA A 408 28.86 14.96 -3.05
N GLN A 409 27.62 15.24 -2.64
CA GLN A 409 26.87 16.43 -3.03
C GLN A 409 27.55 17.73 -2.56
N ARG A 410 28.27 17.69 -1.44
CA ARG A 410 29.03 18.82 -0.90
C ARG A 410 30.43 18.94 -1.47
N GLY A 411 30.88 17.98 -2.27
CA GLY A 411 32.25 17.89 -2.79
C GLY A 411 33.28 17.53 -1.69
N GLU A 412 32.84 16.88 -0.63
CA GLU A 412 33.68 16.39 0.47
C GLU A 412 34.26 15.01 0.11
N PRO A 413 35.51 14.70 0.43
CA PRO A 413 36.06 13.37 0.18
C PRO A 413 35.34 12.33 1.06
N PRO A 414 35.16 11.09 0.56
CA PRO A 414 34.54 10.02 1.34
C PRO A 414 35.31 9.77 2.63
N ARG A 415 34.61 9.63 3.73
CA ARG A 415 35.16 9.37 5.06
C ARG A 415 35.58 7.92 5.24
#